data_5a18c676d54a5adbed56a17eff5642a8
#
_entry.id   5a18c676d54a5adbed56a17eff5642a8
#
_cell.length_a   1.000
_cell.length_b   1.000
_cell.length_c   1.000
_cell.angle_alpha   90.00
_cell.angle_beta   90.00
_cell.angle_gamma   90.00
#
_symmetry.space_group_name_H-M   'P 1'
#
loop_
_entity.id
_entity.type
_entity.pdbx_description
1 polymer ?
#
loop_
_entity_poly.entity_id
_entity_poly.type
_entity_poly.pdbx_seq_one_letter_code
_entity_poly.pdbx_strand_id
1 'polypeptide(L)' 'MRYVYLIYDDWHGFICVCGTKEKATEMVKDDAFSSGLPEDTPLDYDDEYRWGWDGATWWVREVVYD' A
#
# COMPACT_ATOMS: atom_id res chain seq x y z
N MET A 1 -17.12 7.57 -14.04
CA MET A 1 -16.79 7.29 -12.63
C MET A 1 -15.32 6.91 -12.53
N ARG A 2 -14.59 7.58 -11.67
CA ARG A 2 -13.16 7.37 -11.51
C ARG A 2 -12.83 7.04 -10.06
N TYR A 3 -11.75 6.30 -9.89
CA TYR A 3 -11.29 5.92 -8.57
C TYR A 3 -9.86 6.36 -8.36
N VAL A 4 -9.56 6.75 -7.15
CA VAL A 4 -8.19 6.95 -6.69
C VAL A 4 -7.98 6.07 -5.46
N TYR A 5 -6.74 5.76 -5.20
CA TYR A 5 -6.37 4.85 -4.11
C TYR A 5 -5.44 5.59 -3.18
N LEU A 6 -5.91 5.79 -1.94
CA LEU A 6 -5.16 6.47 -0.90
C LEU A 6 -4.41 5.41 -0.11
N ILE A 7 -3.11 5.57 0.06
CA ILE A 7 -2.26 4.61 0.74
C ILE A 7 -1.88 5.15 2.11
N TYR A 8 -2.06 4.32 3.13
CA TYR A 8 -1.72 4.63 4.52
C TYR A 8 -0.86 3.52 5.09
N ASP A 9 -0.04 3.84 6.09
CA ASP A 9 0.58 2.80 6.90
C ASP A 9 0.33 3.09 8.38
N ASP A 10 0.63 2.09 9.23
CA ASP A 10 0.36 2.21 10.67
C ASP A 10 1.43 3.02 11.41
N TRP A 11 2.48 3.41 10.72
CA TRP A 11 3.56 4.19 11.30
C TRP A 11 3.48 5.66 10.92
N HIS A 12 3.26 5.96 9.64
CA HIS A 12 3.29 7.32 9.12
C HIS A 12 1.91 7.91 8.85
N GLY A 13 0.87 7.08 8.76
CA GLY A 13 -0.44 7.51 8.34
C GLY A 13 -0.51 7.61 6.82
N PHE A 14 -1.03 8.71 6.31
CA PHE A 14 -1.19 8.88 4.86
C PHE A 14 0.17 8.98 4.17
N ILE A 15 0.36 8.20 3.12
CA ILE A 15 1.60 8.19 2.33
C ILE A 15 1.41 8.90 1.00
N CYS A 16 0.48 8.43 0.17
CA CYS A 16 0.31 8.97 -1.17
C CYS A 16 -1.03 8.55 -1.77
N VAL A 17 -1.31 9.09 -2.96
CA VAL A 17 -2.49 8.74 -3.75
C VAL A 17 -2.05 8.16 -5.08
N CYS A 18 -2.72 7.11 -5.54
CA CYS A 18 -2.43 6.47 -6.82
C CYS A 18 -3.68 6.35 -7.65
N GLY A 19 -3.52 6.29 -8.97
CA GLY A 19 -4.63 6.20 -9.90
C GLY A 19 -5.11 4.78 -10.18
N THR A 20 -4.32 3.76 -9.84
CA THR A 20 -4.67 2.36 -10.06
C THR A 20 -4.26 1.53 -8.86
N LYS A 21 -4.91 0.39 -8.70
CA LYS A 21 -4.60 -0.55 -7.64
C LYS A 21 -3.21 -1.17 -7.82
N GLU A 22 -2.83 -1.42 -9.05
CA GLU A 22 -1.50 -1.96 -9.37
C GLU A 22 -0.42 -0.99 -8.92
N LYS A 23 -0.63 0.29 -9.18
CA LYS A 23 0.31 1.33 -8.75
C LYS A 23 0.38 1.42 -7.23
N ALA A 24 -0.76 1.30 -6.58
CA ALA A 24 -0.82 1.30 -5.12
C ALA A 24 -0.01 0.15 -4.54
N THR A 25 -0.12 -1.05 -5.12
CA THR A 25 0.66 -2.21 -4.70
C THR A 25 2.16 -1.96 -4.85
N GLU A 26 2.58 -1.37 -5.98
CA GLU A 26 3.97 -1.02 -6.20
C GLU A 26 4.48 -0.03 -5.14
N MET A 27 3.67 0.96 -4.81
CA MET A 27 4.05 1.97 -3.81
C MET A 27 4.18 1.35 -2.43
N VAL A 28 3.29 0.41 -2.08
CA VAL A 28 3.39 -0.31 -0.82
C VAL A 28 4.71 -1.08 -0.75
N LYS A 29 5.06 -1.79 -1.82
CA LYS A 29 6.30 -2.54 -1.89
C LYS A 29 7.52 -1.64 -1.79
N ASP A 30 7.50 -0.51 -2.50
CA ASP A 30 8.59 0.46 -2.45
C ASP A 30 8.79 0.99 -1.04
N ASP A 31 7.70 1.32 -0.36
CA ASP A 31 7.78 1.82 1.00
C ASP A 31 8.35 0.78 1.95
N ALA A 32 7.91 -0.46 1.81
CA ALA A 32 8.41 -1.57 2.64
C ALA A 32 9.89 -1.81 2.41
N PHE A 33 10.33 -1.83 1.16
CA PHE A 33 11.73 -2.05 0.83
C PHE A 33 12.60 -0.88 1.27
N SER A 34 12.09 0.34 1.18
CA SER A 34 12.78 1.53 1.69
C SER A 34 12.98 1.48 3.20
N SER A 35 12.11 0.75 3.89
CA SER A 35 12.22 0.55 5.34
C SER A 35 13.23 -0.54 5.71
N GLY A 36 13.86 -1.16 4.71
CA GLY A 36 14.94 -2.12 4.95
C GLY A 36 14.58 -3.58 4.74
N LEU A 37 13.38 -3.88 4.28
CA LEU A 37 13.01 -5.25 4.01
C LEU A 37 13.65 -5.73 2.71
N PRO A 38 14.12 -7.00 2.66
CA PRO A 38 14.65 -7.55 1.42
C PRO A 38 13.57 -7.63 0.33
N GLU A 39 13.98 -7.45 -0.92
CA GLU A 39 13.06 -7.47 -2.06
C GLU A 39 12.28 -8.77 -2.20
N ASP A 40 12.83 -9.87 -1.75
CA ASP A 40 12.19 -11.18 -1.82
C ASP A 40 11.34 -11.51 -0.60
N THR A 41 11.15 -10.56 0.32
CA THR A 41 10.28 -10.78 1.47
C THR A 41 8.83 -10.90 1.01
N PRO A 42 8.15 -12.02 1.29
CA PRO A 42 6.75 -12.16 0.89
C PRO A 42 5.84 -11.32 1.78
N LEU A 43 4.69 -10.95 1.26
CA LEU A 43 3.67 -10.30 2.07
C LEU A 43 3.14 -11.26 3.12
N ASP A 44 2.91 -10.75 4.33
CA ASP A 44 2.33 -11.55 5.41
C ASP A 44 0.89 -11.95 5.06
N TYR A 45 0.17 -11.07 4.44
CA TYR A 45 -1.13 -11.37 3.89
C TYR A 45 -1.39 -10.43 2.71
N ASP A 46 -2.24 -10.88 1.81
CA ASP A 46 -2.53 -10.16 0.60
C ASP A 46 -4.03 -10.24 0.35
N ASP A 47 -4.75 -9.25 0.81
CA ASP A 47 -6.13 -9.08 0.44
C ASP A 47 -6.25 -7.81 -0.42
N GLU A 48 -7.45 -7.48 -0.82
CA GLU A 48 -7.67 -6.43 -1.81
C GLU A 48 -7.19 -5.05 -1.35
N TYR A 49 -7.21 -4.79 -0.05
CA TYR A 49 -7.00 -3.43 0.46
C TYR A 49 -6.01 -3.34 1.60
N ARG A 50 -5.34 -4.41 1.90
CA ARG A 50 -4.46 -4.43 3.06
C ARG A 50 -3.30 -5.38 2.87
N TRP A 51 -2.11 -4.91 3.21
CA TRP A 51 -0.88 -5.71 3.11
C TRP A 51 -0.10 -5.60 4.40
N GLY A 52 0.60 -6.66 4.75
CA GLY A 52 1.45 -6.69 5.94
C GLY A 52 2.82 -7.23 5.65
N TRP A 53 3.83 -6.65 6.31
CA TRP A 53 5.21 -7.12 6.28
C TRP A 53 5.80 -6.93 7.67
N ASP A 54 6.29 -8.01 8.24
CA ASP A 54 7.11 -7.94 9.46
C ASP A 54 6.49 -7.03 10.54
N GLY A 55 5.19 -7.19 10.77
CA GLY A 55 4.47 -6.43 11.79
C GLY A 55 3.97 -5.07 11.36
N ALA A 56 4.38 -4.57 10.21
CA ALA A 56 3.85 -3.32 9.67
C ALA A 56 2.64 -3.61 8.79
N THR A 57 1.71 -2.68 8.72
CA THR A 57 0.50 -2.83 7.92
C THR A 57 0.29 -1.61 7.04
N TRP A 58 -0.04 -1.87 5.80
CA TRP A 58 -0.41 -0.83 4.83
C TRP A 58 -1.87 -1.01 4.45
N TRP A 59 -2.59 0.10 4.32
CA TRP A 59 -4.00 0.07 3.88
C TRP A 59 -4.12 0.88 2.59
N VAL A 60 -5.00 0.41 1.73
CA VAL A 60 -5.38 1.16 0.53
C VAL A 60 -6.86 1.46 0.63
N ARG A 61 -7.22 2.73 0.55
CA ARG A 61 -8.61 3.16 0.56
C ARG A 61 -9.01 3.59 -0.85
N GLU A 62 -10.02 2.92 -1.39
CA GLU A 62 -10.58 3.29 -2.69
C GLU A 62 -11.56 4.43 -2.52
N VAL A 63 -11.36 5.49 -3.27
CA VAL A 63 -12.22 6.67 -3.23
C VAL A 63 -12.71 6.98 -4.63
N VAL A 64 -14.02 7.18 -4.77
CA VAL A 64 -14.63 7.56 -6.04
C VAL A 64 -14.58 9.07 -6.17
N TYR A 65 -14.19 9.54 -7.36
CA TYR A 65 -14.28 10.96 -7.66
C TYR A 65 -14.73 11.13 -9.11
N ASP A 66 -15.19 12.31 -9.41
CA ASP A 66 -15.73 12.59 -10.74
C ASP A 66 -15.42 13.99 -11.17
#